data_ebd9adaf6ca4434b5efd5b9f71b09498
#
_entry.id   ebd9adaf6ca4434b5efd5b9f71b09498
#
_cell.length_a   1.000
_cell.length_b   1.000
_cell.length_c   1.000
_cell.angle_alpha   90.00
_cell.angle_beta   90.00
_cell.angle_gamma   90.00
#
_symmetry.space_group_name_H-M   'P 1'
#
loop_
_entity.id
_entity.type
_entity.pdbx_description
1 polymer ?
#
loop_
_entity_poly.entity_id
_entity_poly.type
_entity_poly.pdbx_seq_one_letter_code
_entity_poly.pdbx_strand_id
1 'polypeptide(L)'
;MVVRAWTQSAITAHHILAVYGLGEKPRGPAIDGPAYDVATPAYGTLVKSAVSVLVDGLMDDSSFFEPTEAFALLLLQINRRDEAGRFEPMEAGENKAAVARLKTVNWAKYPYTALVVPGYGPETAGVALSAPGLLRVQLAAKRWHDGKAPVIIVSGGNVHPNQTPYNEALEMKKALVQDYGVPADAVLVEPHARHTTTNLRNADRLIYRYGMPMDRKALVVTDLGQSGYITEDRFATRNQEDLGYVPFTGLERVSPFDVAYLPTLSALTLDAGDPLDP
;
A
#
# COMPACT_ATOMS: atom_id res chain seq x y z
N MET A 1 23.94 7.77 4.12
CA MET A 1 22.67 7.01 4.20
C MET A 1 21.77 7.57 5.33
N VAL A 2 22.20 7.58 6.59
CA VAL A 2 21.38 8.03 7.75
C VAL A 2 20.86 9.46 7.60
N VAL A 3 21.71 10.43 7.22
CA VAL A 3 21.30 11.84 7.02
C VAL A 3 20.19 11.95 5.97
N ARG A 4 20.27 11.19 4.87
CA ARG A 4 19.24 11.22 3.83
C ARG A 4 17.91 10.65 4.36
N ALA A 5 17.94 9.54 5.07
CA ALA A 5 16.72 8.94 5.66
C ALA A 5 16.09 9.92 6.67
N TRP A 6 16.89 10.52 7.54
CA TRP A 6 16.44 11.55 8.46
C TRP A 6 15.78 12.75 7.76
N THR A 7 16.45 13.28 6.72
CA THR A 7 15.90 14.42 5.95
C THR A 7 14.55 14.07 5.33
N GLN A 8 14.41 12.86 4.78
CA GLN A 8 13.15 12.39 4.20
C GLN A 8 12.05 12.27 5.26
N SER A 9 12.33 11.68 6.42
CA SER A 9 11.37 11.59 7.53
C SER A 9 10.94 12.97 8.03
N ALA A 10 11.88 13.92 8.15
CA ALA A 10 11.58 15.30 8.54
C ALA A 10 10.69 16.02 7.51
N ILE A 11 10.93 15.82 6.22
CA ILE A 11 10.09 16.35 5.13
C ILE A 11 8.68 15.74 5.21
N THR A 12 8.57 14.44 5.44
CA THR A 12 7.29 13.74 5.64
C THR A 12 6.49 14.32 6.81
N ALA A 13 7.13 14.45 7.98
CA ALA A 13 6.46 15.04 9.15
C ALA A 13 6.00 16.47 8.86
N HIS A 14 6.86 17.28 8.25
CA HIS A 14 6.50 18.65 7.87
C HIS A 14 5.31 18.71 6.90
N HIS A 15 5.27 17.85 5.90
CA HIS A 15 4.15 17.76 4.96
C HIS A 15 2.84 17.38 5.67
N ILE A 16 2.87 16.43 6.59
CA ILE A 16 1.70 16.06 7.40
C ILE A 16 1.19 17.26 8.19
N LEU A 17 2.09 18.00 8.85
CA LEU A 17 1.74 19.22 9.60
C LEU A 17 1.12 20.28 8.68
N ALA A 18 1.67 20.47 7.48
CA ALA A 18 1.17 21.44 6.51
C ALA A 18 -0.24 21.07 6.01
N VAL A 19 -0.47 19.81 5.63
CA VAL A 19 -1.77 19.36 5.13
C VAL A 19 -2.83 19.32 6.22
N TYR A 20 -2.58 18.62 7.31
CA TYR A 20 -3.59 18.35 8.34
C TYR A 20 -3.60 19.36 9.49
N GLY A 21 -2.55 20.15 9.63
CA GLY A 21 -2.49 21.23 10.61
C GLY A 21 -2.80 22.59 10.04
N LEU A 22 -2.28 22.92 8.85
CA LEU A 22 -2.40 24.24 8.23
C LEU A 22 -3.37 24.30 7.04
N GLY A 23 -3.85 23.16 6.53
CA GLY A 23 -4.81 23.10 5.42
C GLY A 23 -4.19 23.26 4.04
N GLU A 24 -2.90 22.99 3.89
CA GLU A 24 -2.29 22.92 2.57
C GLU A 24 -2.90 21.78 1.75
N LYS A 25 -2.97 21.99 0.44
CA LYS A 25 -3.57 21.02 -0.46
C LYS A 25 -2.59 19.86 -0.70
N PRO A 26 -2.96 18.59 -0.39
CA PRO A 26 -2.13 17.46 -0.69
C PRO A 26 -2.04 17.19 -2.20
N ARG A 27 -1.09 16.37 -2.63
CA ARG A 27 -0.90 15.96 -4.02
C ARG A 27 -2.15 15.27 -4.59
N GLY A 28 -2.76 14.36 -3.81
CA GLY A 28 -3.99 13.65 -4.13
C GLY A 28 -5.20 14.09 -3.31
N PRO A 29 -5.75 15.33 -3.46
CA PRO A 29 -6.76 15.84 -2.53
C PRO A 29 -8.05 15.02 -2.45
N ALA A 30 -8.36 14.23 -3.48
CA ALA A 30 -9.53 13.34 -3.50
C ALA A 30 -9.36 12.11 -2.57
N ILE A 31 -8.13 11.72 -2.26
CA ILE A 31 -7.81 10.54 -1.45
C ILE A 31 -6.97 10.86 -0.21
N ASP A 32 -6.27 12.01 -0.18
CA ASP A 32 -5.36 12.41 0.89
C ASP A 32 -5.83 13.67 1.63
N GLY A 33 -6.99 14.19 1.28
CA GLY A 33 -7.55 15.35 1.93
C GLY A 33 -7.87 15.10 3.41
N PRO A 34 -7.83 16.18 4.26
CA PRO A 34 -8.28 16.10 5.65
C PRO A 34 -9.73 15.61 5.75
N ALA A 35 -10.06 14.90 6.84
CA ALA A 35 -11.43 14.48 7.16
C ALA A 35 -12.30 15.65 7.64
N TYR A 36 -11.67 16.74 8.04
CA TYR A 36 -12.32 17.93 8.57
C TYR A 36 -11.90 19.18 7.79
N ASP A 37 -12.72 20.22 7.84
CA ASP A 37 -12.29 21.54 7.41
C ASP A 37 -11.33 22.14 8.45
N VAL A 38 -10.05 22.10 8.13
CA VAL A 38 -8.96 22.53 9.03
C VAL A 38 -8.99 24.04 9.34
N ALA A 39 -9.69 24.86 8.52
CA ALA A 39 -9.84 26.30 8.74
C ALA A 39 -10.86 26.63 9.83
N THR A 40 -11.65 25.66 10.30
CA THR A 40 -12.71 25.92 11.27
C THR A 40 -12.19 26.06 12.71
N PRO A 41 -12.78 26.96 13.53
CA PRO A 41 -12.44 27.02 14.96
C PRO A 41 -12.68 25.71 15.72
N ALA A 42 -13.66 24.91 15.27
CA ALA A 42 -13.96 23.60 15.85
C ALA A 42 -12.80 22.62 15.68
N TYR A 43 -12.21 22.57 14.48
CA TYR A 43 -11.02 21.76 14.23
C TYR A 43 -9.83 22.24 15.07
N GLY A 44 -9.58 23.54 15.13
CA GLY A 44 -8.55 24.11 15.98
C GLY A 44 -8.72 23.77 17.45
N THR A 45 -9.96 23.70 17.97
CA THR A 45 -10.25 23.29 19.34
C THR A 45 -9.98 21.79 19.55
N LEU A 46 -10.36 20.94 18.59
CA LEU A 46 -10.06 19.51 18.61
C LEU A 46 -8.56 19.25 18.67
N VAL A 47 -7.80 19.88 17.78
CA VAL A 47 -6.33 19.73 17.72
C VAL A 47 -5.68 20.21 19.02
N LYS A 48 -6.08 21.37 19.56
CA LYS A 48 -5.57 21.87 20.85
C LYS A 48 -5.81 20.87 21.99
N SER A 49 -7.01 20.30 22.07
CA SER A 49 -7.33 19.30 23.10
C SER A 49 -6.49 18.03 22.95
N ALA A 50 -6.32 17.56 21.72
CA ALA A 50 -5.51 16.39 21.43
C ALA A 50 -4.02 16.61 21.74
N VAL A 51 -3.48 17.81 21.42
CA VAL A 51 -2.11 18.19 21.78
C VAL A 51 -1.91 18.25 23.28
N SER A 52 -2.90 18.74 24.04
CA SER A 52 -2.79 18.76 25.51
C SER A 52 -2.60 17.34 26.07
N VAL A 53 -3.37 16.37 25.57
CA VAL A 53 -3.21 14.97 25.95
C VAL A 53 -1.85 14.39 25.52
N LEU A 54 -1.40 14.76 24.33
CA LEU A 54 -0.11 14.32 23.81
C LEU A 54 1.04 14.81 24.69
N VAL A 55 1.02 16.11 25.05
CA VAL A 55 2.07 16.72 25.89
C VAL A 55 2.13 16.08 27.28
N ASP A 56 0.97 15.79 27.87
CA ASP A 56 0.93 15.08 29.17
C ASP A 56 1.53 13.66 29.11
N GLY A 57 1.57 13.05 27.92
CA GLY A 57 2.14 11.72 27.70
C GLY A 57 3.62 11.73 27.27
N LEU A 58 4.19 12.88 26.91
CA LEU A 58 5.60 12.97 26.52
C LEU A 58 6.50 12.89 27.77
N MET A 59 7.55 12.07 27.67
CA MET A 59 8.54 11.93 28.73
C MET A 59 9.52 13.12 28.72
N ASP A 60 10.04 13.51 29.87
CA ASP A 60 11.00 14.62 30.01
C ASP A 60 12.32 14.37 29.26
N ASP A 61 12.63 13.10 28.97
CA ASP A 61 13.84 12.67 28.23
C ASP A 61 13.58 12.36 26.75
N SER A 62 12.47 12.84 26.19
CA SER A 62 12.14 12.67 24.77
C SER A 62 13.26 13.19 23.87
N SER A 63 13.54 12.47 22.78
CA SER A 63 14.45 12.95 21.74
C SER A 63 13.89 14.20 21.07
N PHE A 64 14.77 15.08 20.57
CA PHE A 64 14.38 16.38 20.02
C PHE A 64 13.37 16.31 18.86
N PHE A 65 13.23 15.18 18.18
CA PHE A 65 12.30 14.98 17.06
C PHE A 65 10.97 14.35 17.48
N GLU A 66 10.92 13.64 18.61
CA GLU A 66 9.73 12.90 19.06
C GLU A 66 8.46 13.77 19.20
N PRO A 67 8.53 15.00 19.73
CA PRO A 67 7.34 15.85 19.79
C PRO A 67 6.74 16.16 18.43
N THR A 68 7.58 16.42 17.42
CA THR A 68 7.13 16.69 16.04
C THR A 68 6.55 15.46 15.38
N GLU A 69 7.20 14.31 15.54
CA GLU A 69 6.72 13.02 15.04
C GLU A 69 5.38 12.64 15.68
N ALA A 70 5.31 12.71 17.01
CA ALA A 70 4.09 12.39 17.74
C ALA A 70 2.92 13.31 17.34
N PHE A 71 3.18 14.59 17.11
CA PHE A 71 2.16 15.51 16.63
C PHE A 71 1.73 15.22 15.20
N ALA A 72 2.65 14.88 14.30
CA ALA A 72 2.30 14.45 12.94
C ALA A 72 1.42 13.18 12.95
N LEU A 73 1.81 12.16 13.73
CA LEU A 73 1.02 10.94 13.89
C LEU A 73 -0.37 11.22 14.49
N LEU A 74 -0.47 12.12 15.48
CA LEU A 74 -1.74 12.55 16.05
C LEU A 74 -2.66 13.18 15.00
N LEU A 75 -2.14 14.04 14.13
CA LEU A 75 -2.93 14.65 13.06
C LEU A 75 -3.43 13.61 12.05
N LEU A 76 -2.60 12.62 11.71
CA LEU A 76 -3.03 11.49 10.86
C LEU A 76 -4.15 10.69 11.53
N GLN A 77 -4.04 10.37 12.82
CA GLN A 77 -5.08 9.65 13.57
C GLN A 77 -6.40 10.43 13.61
N ILE A 78 -6.36 11.74 13.93
CA ILE A 78 -7.55 12.61 13.91
C ILE A 78 -8.25 12.55 12.55
N ASN A 79 -7.47 12.57 11.47
CA ASN A 79 -7.98 12.58 10.11
C ASN A 79 -8.19 11.17 9.50
N ARG A 80 -8.05 10.10 10.29
CA ARG A 80 -8.18 8.70 9.86
C ARG A 80 -7.21 8.35 8.71
N ARG A 81 -6.01 8.90 8.77
CA ARG A 81 -4.92 8.68 7.81
C ARG A 81 -3.74 7.94 8.45
N ASP A 82 -4.02 7.11 9.44
CA ASP A 82 -3.08 6.27 10.18
C ASP A 82 -2.90 4.87 9.57
N GLU A 83 -3.34 4.67 8.31
CA GLU A 83 -3.34 3.36 7.65
C GLU A 83 -1.96 2.73 7.58
N ALA A 84 -0.92 3.54 7.36
CA ALA A 84 0.46 3.05 7.28
C ALA A 84 0.94 2.32 8.54
N GLY A 85 0.48 2.75 9.73
CA GLY A 85 0.80 2.12 11.01
C GLY A 85 -0.23 1.10 11.50
N ARG A 86 -1.46 1.15 10.99
CA ARG A 86 -2.60 0.39 11.52
C ARG A 86 -2.42 -1.11 11.46
N PHE A 87 -1.75 -1.61 10.42
CA PHE A 87 -1.58 -3.03 10.16
C PHE A 87 -0.19 -3.57 10.51
N GLU A 88 0.74 -2.71 10.90
CA GLU A 88 2.10 -3.13 11.26
C GLU A 88 2.16 -3.63 12.73
N PRO A 89 3.00 -4.61 13.03
CA PRO A 89 3.85 -5.36 12.11
C PRO A 89 3.07 -6.47 11.37
N MET A 90 3.06 -6.42 10.04
CA MET A 90 2.29 -7.34 9.18
C MET A 90 2.64 -8.82 9.42
N GLU A 91 3.91 -9.15 9.64
CA GLU A 91 4.38 -10.53 9.90
C GLU A 91 3.95 -11.09 11.25
N ALA A 92 3.52 -10.26 12.18
CA ALA A 92 2.91 -10.69 13.44
C ALA A 92 1.37 -10.73 13.37
N GLY A 93 0.79 -9.98 12.41
CA GLY A 93 -0.64 -9.84 12.17
C GLY A 93 -1.10 -10.60 10.92
N GLU A 94 -1.62 -9.85 9.95
CA GLU A 94 -2.31 -10.36 8.76
C GLU A 94 -1.48 -11.31 7.89
N ASN A 95 -0.17 -11.13 7.82
CA ASN A 95 0.72 -11.93 6.99
C ASN A 95 1.40 -13.07 7.74
N LYS A 96 1.15 -13.25 9.05
CA LYS A 96 1.85 -14.24 9.89
C LYS A 96 1.86 -15.65 9.30
N ALA A 97 0.68 -16.15 8.91
CA ALA A 97 0.55 -17.49 8.36
C ALA A 97 1.24 -17.62 6.99
N ALA A 98 1.08 -16.62 6.13
CA ALA A 98 1.68 -16.61 4.81
C ALA A 98 3.21 -16.54 4.88
N VAL A 99 3.77 -15.69 5.73
CA VAL A 99 5.23 -15.60 5.96
C VAL A 99 5.79 -16.92 6.49
N ALA A 100 5.08 -17.60 7.39
CA ALA A 100 5.50 -18.91 7.86
C ALA A 100 5.55 -19.94 6.73
N ARG A 101 4.54 -19.95 5.84
CA ARG A 101 4.47 -20.84 4.69
C ARG A 101 5.59 -20.59 3.67
N LEU A 102 5.97 -19.33 3.41
CA LEU A 102 7.02 -18.99 2.45
C LEU A 102 8.34 -19.72 2.71
N LYS A 103 8.64 -20.01 3.98
CA LYS A 103 9.86 -20.74 4.41
C LYS A 103 9.93 -22.17 3.88
N THR A 104 8.81 -22.76 3.48
CA THR A 104 8.70 -24.15 3.03
C THR A 104 8.39 -24.28 1.53
N VAL A 105 8.27 -23.16 0.83
CA VAL A 105 7.92 -23.14 -0.60
C VAL A 105 9.07 -23.68 -1.44
N ASN A 106 8.78 -24.67 -2.28
CA ASN A 106 9.70 -25.08 -3.34
C ASN A 106 9.48 -24.19 -4.57
N TRP A 107 10.22 -23.09 -4.63
CA TRP A 107 10.14 -22.10 -5.68
C TRP A 107 10.35 -22.62 -7.10
N ALA A 108 11.13 -23.69 -7.26
CA ALA A 108 11.41 -24.26 -8.57
C ALA A 108 10.16 -24.87 -9.26
N LYS A 109 9.11 -25.13 -8.50
CA LYS A 109 7.85 -25.69 -9.03
C LYS A 109 6.95 -24.66 -9.72
N TYR A 110 7.25 -23.37 -9.57
CA TYR A 110 6.36 -22.30 -10.02
C TYR A 110 7.04 -21.41 -11.06
N PRO A 111 6.34 -21.01 -12.12
CA PRO A 111 6.90 -20.10 -13.13
C PRO A 111 7.10 -18.67 -12.61
N TYR A 112 6.29 -18.22 -11.63
CA TYR A 112 6.35 -16.89 -11.07
C TYR A 112 6.59 -16.91 -9.56
N THR A 113 7.23 -15.85 -9.04
CA THR A 113 7.48 -15.68 -7.60
C THR A 113 6.16 -15.44 -6.85
N ALA A 114 5.31 -14.58 -7.36
CA ALA A 114 4.02 -14.23 -6.78
C ALA A 114 3.02 -13.84 -7.86
N LEU A 115 1.72 -13.97 -7.55
CA LEU A 115 0.67 -13.23 -8.24
C LEU A 115 0.47 -11.91 -7.50
N VAL A 116 0.48 -10.80 -8.22
CA VAL A 116 0.19 -9.46 -7.66
C VAL A 116 -1.17 -9.01 -8.16
N VAL A 117 -2.07 -8.72 -7.23
CA VAL A 117 -3.47 -8.35 -7.53
C VAL A 117 -3.73 -6.94 -7.02
N PRO A 118 -3.62 -5.91 -7.87
CA PRO A 118 -3.98 -4.55 -7.51
C PRO A 118 -5.46 -4.43 -7.20
N GLY A 119 -5.82 -3.66 -6.18
CA GLY A 119 -7.19 -3.30 -5.88
C GLY A 119 -7.85 -2.45 -6.97
N TYR A 120 -9.16 -2.36 -6.90
CA TYR A 120 -9.98 -1.45 -7.68
C TYR A 120 -11.11 -0.93 -6.81
N GLY A 121 -11.01 0.31 -6.39
CA GLY A 121 -11.96 0.93 -5.47
C GLY A 121 -13.39 0.92 -5.99
N PRO A 122 -14.37 0.69 -5.12
CA PRO A 122 -15.78 0.65 -5.50
C PRO A 122 -16.38 2.02 -5.85
N GLU A 123 -15.72 3.12 -5.51
CA GLU A 123 -16.20 4.52 -5.65
C GLU A 123 -17.56 4.80 -4.98
N THR A 124 -18.19 3.77 -4.41
CA THR A 124 -19.51 3.83 -3.79
C THR A 124 -19.41 3.51 -2.31
N ALA A 125 -19.90 4.42 -1.47
CA ALA A 125 -19.90 4.23 -0.02
C ALA A 125 -20.69 2.97 0.38
N GLY A 126 -20.16 2.23 1.34
CA GLY A 126 -20.78 1.00 1.85
C GLY A 126 -20.50 -0.26 1.02
N VAL A 127 -19.87 -0.15 -0.14
CA VAL A 127 -19.44 -1.30 -0.95
C VAL A 127 -18.02 -1.71 -0.54
N ALA A 128 -17.84 -2.95 -0.12
CA ALA A 128 -16.56 -3.45 0.37
C ALA A 128 -15.59 -3.82 -0.76
N LEU A 129 -16.09 -4.42 -1.83
CA LEU A 129 -15.29 -4.83 -2.99
C LEU A 129 -16.07 -4.52 -4.27
N SER A 130 -15.43 -3.86 -5.21
CA SER A 130 -16.02 -3.51 -6.51
C SER A 130 -16.16 -4.73 -7.43
N ALA A 131 -17.04 -4.65 -8.42
CA ALA A 131 -17.16 -5.70 -9.44
C ALA A 131 -15.85 -5.95 -10.22
N PRO A 132 -15.09 -4.91 -10.65
CA PRO A 132 -13.76 -5.13 -11.22
C PRO A 132 -12.77 -5.74 -10.23
N GLY A 133 -12.80 -5.34 -8.95
CA GLY A 133 -11.99 -5.95 -7.89
C GLY A 133 -12.29 -7.44 -7.73
N LEU A 134 -13.56 -7.82 -7.73
CA LEU A 134 -13.99 -9.22 -7.67
C LEU A 134 -13.53 -10.02 -8.90
N LEU A 135 -13.59 -9.43 -10.10
CA LEU A 135 -13.06 -10.06 -11.32
C LEU A 135 -11.56 -10.37 -11.18
N ARG A 136 -10.78 -9.43 -10.67
CA ARG A 136 -9.32 -9.62 -10.45
C ARG A 136 -9.06 -10.74 -9.45
N VAL A 137 -9.82 -10.80 -8.36
CA VAL A 137 -9.79 -11.89 -7.35
C VAL A 137 -10.08 -13.25 -8.00
N GLN A 138 -11.13 -13.35 -8.80
CA GLN A 138 -11.50 -14.58 -9.52
C GLN A 138 -10.39 -15.05 -10.46
N LEU A 139 -9.82 -14.12 -11.24
CA LEU A 139 -8.70 -14.41 -12.14
C LEU A 139 -7.46 -14.90 -11.36
N ALA A 140 -7.14 -14.24 -10.25
CA ALA A 140 -6.00 -14.61 -9.40
C ALA A 140 -6.18 -16.00 -8.77
N ALA A 141 -7.37 -16.30 -8.25
CA ALA A 141 -7.70 -17.62 -7.72
C ALA A 141 -7.48 -18.71 -8.78
N LYS A 142 -7.97 -18.47 -10.01
CA LYS A 142 -7.75 -19.41 -11.12
C LYS A 142 -6.25 -19.61 -11.40
N ARG A 143 -5.44 -18.52 -11.48
CA ARG A 143 -3.97 -18.62 -11.71
C ARG A 143 -3.26 -19.38 -10.59
N TRP A 144 -3.70 -19.16 -9.36
CA TRP A 144 -3.15 -19.88 -8.20
C TRP A 144 -3.47 -21.37 -8.26
N HIS A 145 -4.72 -21.76 -8.54
CA HIS A 145 -5.12 -23.16 -8.72
C HIS A 145 -4.43 -23.82 -9.93
N ASP A 146 -4.15 -23.06 -11.00
CA ASP A 146 -3.35 -23.50 -12.15
C ASP A 146 -1.85 -23.62 -11.82
N GLY A 147 -1.42 -23.35 -10.57
CA GLY A 147 -0.03 -23.49 -10.12
C GLY A 147 0.93 -22.43 -10.68
N LYS A 148 0.43 -21.24 -11.04
CA LYS A 148 1.27 -20.18 -11.62
C LYS A 148 2.24 -19.57 -10.61
N ALA A 149 1.85 -19.45 -9.34
CA ALA A 149 2.71 -18.98 -8.25
C ALA A 149 2.27 -19.61 -6.92
N PRO A 150 3.15 -19.70 -5.91
CA PRO A 150 2.81 -20.31 -4.63
C PRO A 150 2.02 -19.37 -3.73
N VAL A 151 2.04 -18.06 -3.99
CA VAL A 151 1.45 -17.02 -3.16
C VAL A 151 0.79 -15.93 -4.01
N ILE A 152 -0.29 -15.35 -3.47
CA ILE A 152 -0.97 -14.18 -4.01
C ILE A 152 -0.65 -13.00 -3.09
N ILE A 153 -0.22 -11.87 -3.64
CA ILE A 153 -0.11 -10.58 -2.96
C ILE A 153 -1.32 -9.76 -3.42
N VAL A 154 -2.26 -9.51 -2.53
CA VAL A 154 -3.35 -8.57 -2.76
C VAL A 154 -2.92 -7.20 -2.26
N SER A 155 -3.06 -6.16 -3.08
CA SER A 155 -2.49 -4.83 -2.80
C SER A 155 -3.54 -3.74 -3.00
N GLY A 156 -3.77 -2.93 -1.98
CA GLY A 156 -4.68 -1.80 -1.99
C GLY A 156 -5.11 -1.38 -0.59
N GLY A 157 -5.15 -0.07 -0.37
CA GLY A 157 -5.47 0.56 0.91
C GLY A 157 -6.95 0.91 1.09
N ASN A 158 -7.20 1.81 2.04
CA ASN A 158 -8.52 2.41 2.30
C ASN A 158 -8.70 3.68 1.44
N VAL A 159 -8.80 3.53 0.11
CA VAL A 159 -8.63 4.64 -0.84
C VAL A 159 -9.94 5.16 -1.40
N HIS A 160 -10.81 4.29 -1.89
CA HIS A 160 -12.00 4.66 -2.66
C HIS A 160 -13.30 4.09 -2.07
N PRO A 161 -14.29 4.94 -1.79
CA PRO A 161 -14.22 6.41 -1.73
C PRO A 161 -13.36 6.88 -0.56
N ASN A 162 -12.93 8.14 -0.58
CA ASN A 162 -12.17 8.72 0.53
C ASN A 162 -12.85 8.43 1.88
N GLN A 163 -12.06 8.10 2.92
CA GLN A 163 -12.54 7.71 4.25
C GLN A 163 -13.36 6.40 4.30
N THR A 164 -13.26 5.54 3.28
CA THR A 164 -13.91 4.22 3.32
C THR A 164 -13.39 3.39 4.51
N PRO A 165 -14.29 2.67 5.23
CA PRO A 165 -13.85 1.75 6.28
C PRO A 165 -13.24 0.46 5.73
N TYR A 166 -13.40 0.20 4.44
CA TYR A 166 -12.94 -1.03 3.80
C TYR A 166 -11.52 -0.88 3.27
N ASN A 167 -10.67 -1.85 3.57
CA ASN A 167 -9.34 -1.98 2.98
C ASN A 167 -9.40 -2.94 1.80
N GLU A 168 -9.03 -2.48 0.61
CA GLU A 168 -9.16 -3.28 -0.62
C GLU A 168 -8.43 -4.62 -0.52
N ALA A 169 -7.21 -4.65 0.02
CA ALA A 169 -6.43 -5.87 0.13
C ALA A 169 -7.06 -6.88 1.10
N LEU A 170 -7.61 -6.41 2.23
CA LEU A 170 -8.30 -7.28 3.19
C LEU A 170 -9.57 -7.87 2.60
N GLU A 171 -10.38 -7.07 1.88
CA GLU A 171 -11.60 -7.56 1.25
C GLU A 171 -11.29 -8.54 0.09
N MET A 172 -10.22 -8.30 -0.67
CA MET A 172 -9.76 -9.25 -1.68
C MET A 172 -9.28 -10.58 -1.06
N LYS A 173 -8.52 -10.54 0.05
CA LYS A 173 -8.11 -11.75 0.78
C LYS A 173 -9.31 -12.52 1.28
N LYS A 174 -10.29 -11.84 1.86
CA LYS A 174 -11.53 -12.44 2.34
C LYS A 174 -12.27 -13.17 1.21
N ALA A 175 -12.44 -12.54 0.06
CA ALA A 175 -13.07 -13.16 -1.10
C ALA A 175 -12.26 -14.36 -1.63
N LEU A 176 -10.93 -14.26 -1.76
CA LEU A 176 -10.07 -15.38 -2.16
C LEU A 176 -10.25 -16.60 -1.27
N VAL A 177 -10.32 -16.39 0.04
CA VAL A 177 -10.44 -17.48 1.01
C VAL A 177 -11.85 -18.05 1.07
N GLN A 178 -12.86 -17.18 1.19
CA GLN A 178 -14.24 -17.61 1.43
C GLN A 178 -14.95 -18.11 0.17
N ASP A 179 -14.73 -17.44 -0.96
CA ASP A 179 -15.50 -17.69 -2.18
C ASP A 179 -14.74 -18.58 -3.19
N TYR A 180 -13.40 -18.53 -3.16
CA TYR A 180 -12.57 -19.23 -4.16
C TYR A 180 -11.66 -20.31 -3.58
N GLY A 181 -11.72 -20.59 -2.28
CA GLY A 181 -11.02 -21.69 -1.64
C GLY A 181 -9.50 -21.60 -1.64
N VAL A 182 -8.94 -20.39 -1.78
CA VAL A 182 -7.50 -20.15 -1.64
C VAL A 182 -7.15 -20.19 -0.16
N PRO A 183 -6.18 -21.01 0.29
CA PRO A 183 -5.79 -21.04 1.69
C PRO A 183 -5.31 -19.65 2.18
N ALA A 184 -5.71 -19.26 3.39
CA ALA A 184 -5.35 -17.96 3.94
C ALA A 184 -3.83 -17.74 4.05
N ASP A 185 -3.07 -18.82 4.25
CA ASP A 185 -1.61 -18.83 4.27
C ASP A 185 -0.95 -18.73 2.88
N ALA A 186 -1.74 -18.79 1.80
CA ALA A 186 -1.28 -18.52 0.46
C ALA A 186 -1.54 -17.06 0.01
N VAL A 187 -2.07 -16.21 0.89
CA VAL A 187 -2.40 -14.81 0.57
C VAL A 187 -1.65 -13.86 1.48
N LEU A 188 -0.76 -13.05 0.89
CA LEU A 188 -0.13 -11.90 1.52
C LEU A 188 -0.98 -10.65 1.28
N VAL A 189 -1.16 -9.86 2.31
CA VAL A 189 -1.86 -8.57 2.28
C VAL A 189 -0.83 -7.45 2.21
N GLU A 190 -0.99 -6.56 1.25
CA GLU A 190 -0.33 -5.27 1.18
C GLU A 190 -1.43 -4.18 1.29
N PRO A 191 -1.68 -3.63 2.50
CA PRO A 191 -2.86 -2.82 2.78
C PRO A 191 -2.66 -1.32 2.61
N HIS A 192 -1.55 -0.86 2.04
CA HIS A 192 -1.13 0.54 2.05
C HIS A 192 -1.21 1.23 0.68
N ALA A 193 -1.09 0.48 -0.43
CA ALA A 193 -1.03 1.06 -1.77
C ALA A 193 -2.27 1.89 -2.09
N ARG A 194 -2.04 3.05 -2.71
CA ARG A 194 -3.08 4.03 -3.06
C ARG A 194 -3.23 4.21 -4.57
N HIS A 195 -2.22 3.83 -5.34
CA HIS A 195 -2.16 3.96 -6.80
C HIS A 195 -1.59 2.70 -7.44
N THR A 196 -1.76 2.55 -8.77
CA THR A 196 -1.16 1.42 -9.50
C THR A 196 0.36 1.41 -9.38
N THR A 197 1.00 2.58 -9.31
CA THR A 197 2.45 2.72 -9.12
C THR A 197 2.89 2.12 -7.80
N THR A 198 2.17 2.40 -6.73
CA THR A 198 2.47 1.90 -5.39
C THR A 198 2.02 0.45 -5.18
N ASN A 199 1.03 -0.05 -5.90
CA ASN A 199 0.71 -1.49 -5.88
C ASN A 199 1.93 -2.35 -6.26
N LEU A 200 2.63 -2.01 -7.36
CA LEU A 200 3.80 -2.77 -7.81
C LEU A 200 4.99 -2.54 -6.86
N ARG A 201 5.26 -1.28 -6.51
CA ARG A 201 6.33 -0.93 -5.56
C ARG A 201 6.20 -1.70 -4.24
N ASN A 202 5.02 -1.68 -3.65
CA ASN A 202 4.79 -2.28 -2.34
C ASN A 202 4.79 -3.82 -2.41
N ALA A 203 4.28 -4.40 -3.51
CA ALA A 203 4.43 -5.83 -3.75
C ALA A 203 5.90 -6.25 -3.80
N ASP A 204 6.76 -5.46 -4.47
CA ASP A 204 8.21 -5.73 -4.55
C ASP A 204 8.87 -5.60 -3.17
N ARG A 205 8.45 -4.63 -2.34
CA ARG A 205 8.89 -4.50 -0.95
C ARG A 205 8.55 -5.75 -0.13
N LEU A 206 7.34 -6.32 -0.29
CA LEU A 206 6.97 -7.57 0.38
C LEU A 206 7.77 -8.76 -0.15
N ILE A 207 8.02 -8.84 -1.46
CA ILE A 207 8.86 -9.86 -2.08
C ILE A 207 10.25 -9.83 -1.43
N TYR A 208 10.85 -8.64 -1.33
CA TYR A 208 12.15 -8.46 -0.69
C TYR A 208 12.11 -8.75 0.82
N ARG A 209 11.17 -8.12 1.56
CA ARG A 209 11.05 -8.22 3.03
C ARG A 209 10.94 -9.65 3.50
N TYR A 210 10.20 -10.48 2.76
CA TYR A 210 9.95 -11.87 3.14
C TYR A 210 10.87 -12.88 2.46
N GLY A 211 11.94 -12.43 1.80
CA GLY A 211 12.97 -13.27 1.23
C GLY A 211 12.51 -14.14 0.06
N MET A 212 11.52 -13.66 -0.69
CA MET A 212 11.08 -14.33 -1.92
C MET A 212 12.07 -14.06 -3.07
N PRO A 213 12.17 -14.95 -4.08
CA PRO A 213 13.08 -14.77 -5.20
C PRO A 213 12.78 -13.49 -6.00
N MET A 214 13.78 -12.60 -6.15
CA MET A 214 13.70 -11.39 -6.97
C MET A 214 14.34 -11.56 -8.37
N ASP A 215 15.02 -12.65 -8.60
CA ASP A 215 15.60 -13.03 -9.88
C ASP A 215 14.60 -13.72 -10.82
N ARG A 216 13.35 -13.82 -10.39
CA ARG A 216 12.24 -14.43 -11.12
C ARG A 216 11.11 -13.41 -11.29
N LYS A 217 10.39 -13.51 -12.40
CA LYS A 217 9.24 -12.65 -12.66
C LYS A 217 8.13 -12.87 -11.63
N ALA A 218 7.47 -11.78 -11.22
CA ALA A 218 6.15 -11.78 -10.63
C ALA A 218 5.10 -11.61 -11.74
N LEU A 219 3.83 -11.94 -11.45
CA LEU A 219 2.73 -11.84 -12.40
C LEU A 219 1.63 -10.95 -11.84
N VAL A 220 1.44 -9.78 -12.43
CA VAL A 220 0.26 -8.95 -12.15
C VAL A 220 -0.95 -9.62 -12.78
N VAL A 221 -1.99 -9.87 -12.00
CA VAL A 221 -3.28 -10.39 -12.44
C VAL A 221 -4.33 -9.31 -12.26
N THR A 222 -4.91 -8.83 -13.34
CA THR A 222 -5.76 -7.65 -13.32
C THR A 222 -6.83 -7.69 -14.44
N ASP A 223 -7.51 -6.57 -14.70
CA ASP A 223 -8.45 -6.44 -15.78
C ASP A 223 -7.78 -6.00 -17.11
N LEU A 224 -8.58 -6.01 -18.18
CA LEU A 224 -8.13 -5.69 -19.53
C LEU A 224 -7.57 -4.26 -19.64
N GLY A 225 -8.21 -3.30 -18.98
CA GLY A 225 -7.80 -1.89 -19.03
C GLY A 225 -6.49 -1.65 -18.32
N GLN A 226 -6.36 -2.16 -17.08
CA GLN A 226 -5.14 -1.97 -16.30
C GLN A 226 -3.96 -2.76 -16.88
N SER A 227 -4.16 -3.97 -17.41
CA SER A 227 -3.07 -4.72 -18.05
C SER A 227 -2.52 -3.99 -19.27
N GLY A 228 -3.39 -3.33 -20.07
CA GLY A 228 -2.97 -2.45 -21.16
C GLY A 228 -2.18 -1.25 -20.64
N TYR A 229 -2.73 -0.54 -19.65
CA TYR A 229 -2.12 0.64 -19.05
C TYR A 229 -0.72 0.37 -18.48
N ILE A 230 -0.54 -0.72 -17.72
CA ILE A 230 0.75 -1.08 -17.10
C ILE A 230 1.84 -1.31 -18.16
N THR A 231 1.48 -1.79 -19.35
CA THR A 231 2.44 -2.09 -20.43
C THR A 231 2.69 -0.93 -21.40
N GLU A 232 2.07 0.22 -21.18
CA GLU A 232 2.33 1.43 -21.96
C GLU A 232 3.51 2.22 -21.38
N ASP A 233 4.28 2.90 -22.24
CA ASP A 233 5.42 3.75 -21.86
C ASP A 233 5.02 4.82 -20.81
N ARG A 234 3.80 5.33 -20.92
CA ARG A 234 3.27 6.31 -19.95
C ARG A 234 3.24 5.79 -18.52
N PHE A 235 3.15 4.47 -18.28
CA PHE A 235 3.19 3.93 -16.94
C PHE A 235 4.57 4.04 -16.31
N ALA A 236 5.64 3.76 -17.08
CA ALA A 236 7.00 3.99 -16.59
C ALA A 236 7.27 5.48 -16.33
N THR A 237 6.80 6.37 -17.22
CA THR A 237 6.87 7.82 -17.02
C THR A 237 6.16 8.23 -15.73
N ARG A 238 4.94 7.74 -15.51
CA ARG A 238 4.19 8.02 -14.28
C ARG A 238 4.91 7.51 -13.02
N ASN A 239 5.51 6.31 -13.05
CA ASN A 239 6.31 5.85 -11.92
C ASN A 239 7.50 6.78 -11.64
N GLN A 240 8.16 7.29 -12.67
CA GLN A 240 9.24 8.25 -12.50
C GLN A 240 8.75 9.59 -11.91
N GLU A 241 7.55 10.04 -12.27
CA GLU A 241 6.93 11.26 -11.76
C GLU A 241 6.42 11.06 -10.32
N ASP A 242 5.71 9.95 -10.05
CA ASP A 242 5.09 9.66 -8.75
C ASP A 242 6.13 9.27 -7.69
N LEU A 243 7.11 8.43 -8.05
CA LEU A 243 8.04 7.79 -7.10
C LEU A 243 9.48 8.31 -7.20
N GLY A 244 9.82 9.01 -8.29
CA GLY A 244 11.22 9.37 -8.59
C GLY A 244 12.06 8.23 -9.19
N TYR A 245 11.46 7.06 -9.42
CA TYR A 245 12.10 5.87 -10.00
C TYR A 245 11.07 4.90 -10.56
N VAL A 246 11.54 3.90 -11.31
CA VAL A 246 10.71 2.79 -11.79
C VAL A 246 11.02 1.54 -10.95
N PRO A 247 10.03 0.96 -10.21
CA PRO A 247 10.26 -0.16 -9.29
C PRO A 247 10.39 -1.53 -9.95
N PHE A 248 10.27 -1.63 -11.27
CA PHE A 248 10.24 -2.88 -12.02
C PHE A 248 11.07 -2.82 -13.30
N THR A 249 11.36 -3.98 -13.88
CA THR A 249 11.92 -4.12 -15.22
C THR A 249 11.23 -5.25 -15.99
N GLY A 250 11.45 -5.29 -17.32
CA GLY A 250 11.02 -6.41 -18.15
C GLY A 250 9.52 -6.67 -18.17
N LEU A 251 8.73 -5.60 -18.17
CA LEU A 251 7.28 -5.69 -18.35
C LEU A 251 6.92 -6.41 -19.64
N GLU A 252 6.05 -7.41 -19.53
CA GLU A 252 5.58 -8.22 -20.64
C GLU A 252 4.12 -8.57 -20.45
N ARG A 253 3.25 -8.16 -21.35
CA ARG A 253 1.84 -8.56 -21.35
C ARG A 253 1.73 -9.98 -21.88
N VAL A 254 1.61 -10.96 -20.98
CA VAL A 254 1.56 -12.40 -21.31
C VAL A 254 0.15 -12.90 -21.62
N SER A 255 -0.86 -12.13 -21.25
CA SER A 255 -2.27 -12.33 -21.64
C SER A 255 -3.04 -11.02 -21.56
N PRO A 256 -4.32 -10.97 -22.02
CA PRO A 256 -5.16 -9.78 -21.82
C PRO A 256 -5.32 -9.34 -20.36
N PHE A 257 -5.10 -10.23 -19.40
CA PHE A 257 -5.31 -10.01 -17.96
C PHE A 257 -4.06 -10.17 -17.11
N ASP A 258 -2.93 -10.50 -17.73
CA ASP A 258 -1.72 -10.86 -17.00
C ASP A 258 -0.50 -10.09 -17.55
N VAL A 259 0.26 -9.47 -16.65
CA VAL A 259 1.51 -8.78 -16.98
C VAL A 259 2.64 -9.35 -16.12
N ALA A 260 3.65 -9.93 -16.75
CA ALA A 260 4.84 -10.40 -16.07
C ALA A 260 5.89 -9.28 -15.95
N TYR A 261 6.61 -9.23 -14.82
CA TYR A 261 7.67 -8.25 -14.60
C TYR A 261 8.73 -8.77 -13.63
N LEU A 262 9.91 -8.17 -13.62
CA LEU A 262 10.96 -8.45 -12.63
C LEU A 262 10.95 -7.36 -11.56
N PRO A 263 10.82 -7.73 -10.26
CA PRO A 263 10.99 -6.81 -9.14
C PRO A 263 12.40 -6.21 -9.12
N THR A 264 12.53 -4.97 -8.64
CA THR A 264 13.83 -4.32 -8.50
C THR A 264 14.07 -3.77 -7.09
N LEU A 265 15.35 -3.68 -6.69
CA LEU A 265 15.71 -3.10 -5.39
C LEU A 265 15.43 -1.59 -5.31
N SER A 266 15.16 -0.91 -6.44
CA SER A 266 14.72 0.49 -6.44
C SER A 266 13.43 0.68 -5.65
N ALA A 267 12.56 -0.34 -5.59
CA ALA A 267 11.33 -0.33 -4.79
C ALA A 267 11.56 -0.04 -3.29
N LEU A 268 12.78 -0.28 -2.78
CA LEU A 268 13.16 0.01 -1.39
C LEU A 268 13.49 1.49 -1.14
N THR A 269 13.55 2.31 -2.18
CA THR A 269 13.79 3.75 -2.05
C THR A 269 12.53 4.40 -1.46
N LEU A 270 12.72 5.25 -0.44
CA LEU A 270 11.63 6.05 0.11
C LEU A 270 11.27 7.17 -0.89
N ASP A 271 10.00 7.39 -1.08
CA ASP A 271 9.49 8.53 -1.85
C ASP A 271 9.28 9.73 -0.93
N ALA A 272 10.15 10.74 -1.05
CA ALA A 272 9.99 11.99 -0.32
C ALA A 272 8.99 12.95 -1.00
N GLY A 273 8.57 12.65 -2.22
CA GLY A 273 7.61 13.47 -2.99
C GLY A 273 6.16 13.18 -2.62
N ASP A 274 5.87 11.99 -2.07
CA ASP A 274 4.55 11.63 -1.57
C ASP A 274 4.64 10.93 -0.20
N PRO A 275 4.84 11.70 0.87
CA PRO A 275 5.00 11.14 2.21
C PRO A 275 3.75 10.47 2.78
N LEU A 276 2.58 10.65 2.15
CA LEU A 276 1.32 10.02 2.56
C LEU A 276 1.07 8.68 1.84
N ASP A 277 1.96 8.28 0.95
CA ASP A 277 1.90 7.02 0.22
C ASP A 277 3.06 6.12 0.65
N PRO A 278 2.89 5.36 1.75
CA PRO A 278 3.93 4.58 2.40
C PRO A 278 4.45 3.42 1.57
#